data_4798ba01732645df2403856fc6deae82
#
_entry.id   4798ba01732645df2403856fc6deae82
#
_cell.length_a   1.000
_cell.length_b   1.000
_cell.length_c   1.000
_cell.angle_alpha   90.00
_cell.angle_beta   90.00
_cell.angle_gamma   90.00
#
_symmetry.space_group_name_H-M   'P 1'
#
loop_
_entity.id
_entity.type
_entity.pdbx_description
1 polymer ?
#
loop_
_entity_poly.entity_id
_entity_poly.type
_entity_poly.pdbx_seq_one_letter_code
_entity_poly.pdbx_strand_id
1 'polypeptide(L)'
;MSVLVVFGFLLGSQKACGQGGDLLIQQYGKADIENIGLRRWNYDAHLLFNRFNTSDRETKGKLGMSVGTSVQYNFKKSYGLRSGVTLHRVNYAYNLAADNSKDQLVFLSVPLSGRLYPVKKVVIELGIVYNFLLSAKGDPPANLEDESVSYPSGTFNDSFGMLSSVHYKVRSRFSASLQYQFQKKNTNPLQRETSAFSGLLLGIHYTLLSDKISPN
;
A
#
# COMPACT_ATOMS: atom_id res chain seq x y z
N MET A 1 0.08 -8.97 21.01
CA MET A 1 -0.96 -8.46 21.92
C MET A 1 -1.20 -6.94 21.83
N SER A 2 -0.64 -6.21 20.86
CA SER A 2 -0.71 -4.73 20.80
C SER A 2 -1.70 -4.15 19.79
N VAL A 3 -2.32 -4.96 18.93
CA VAL A 3 -3.25 -4.46 17.89
C VAL A 3 -4.67 -4.23 18.43
N LEU A 4 -5.04 -4.92 19.51
CA LEU A 4 -6.38 -4.81 20.12
C LEU A 4 -6.60 -3.49 20.88
N VAL A 5 -5.53 -2.83 21.32
CA VAL A 5 -5.60 -1.57 22.07
C VAL A 5 -5.96 -0.38 21.17
N VAL A 6 -5.51 -0.39 19.91
CA VAL A 6 -5.79 0.71 18.96
C VAL A 6 -7.25 0.68 18.50
N PHE A 7 -7.86 -0.51 18.36
CA PHE A 7 -9.26 -0.64 17.98
C PHE A 7 -10.22 -0.28 19.13
N GLY A 8 -9.82 -0.53 20.39
CA GLY A 8 -10.60 -0.15 21.57
C GLY A 8 -10.72 1.37 21.76
N PHE A 9 -9.68 2.12 21.34
CA PHE A 9 -9.69 3.60 21.41
C PHE A 9 -10.64 4.24 20.39
N LEU A 10 -10.87 3.58 19.26
CA LEU A 10 -11.79 4.07 18.22
C LEU A 10 -13.27 3.84 18.55
N LEU A 11 -13.59 2.85 19.38
CA LEU A 11 -14.96 2.55 19.76
C LEU A 11 -15.42 3.24 21.07
N GLY A 12 -14.48 3.70 21.89
CA GLY A 12 -14.77 4.36 23.17
C GLY A 12 -15.10 5.85 23.08
N SER A 13 -14.90 6.51 21.93
CA SER A 13 -15.01 7.96 21.80
C SER A 13 -16.40 8.48 21.37
N GLN A 14 -17.42 7.61 21.30
CA GLN A 14 -18.75 8.03 20.81
C GLN A 14 -19.59 8.86 21.79
N LYS A 15 -19.12 9.18 23.00
CA LYS A 15 -19.88 9.98 23.97
C LYS A 15 -19.28 11.37 24.30
N ALA A 16 -18.31 11.81 23.56
CA ALA A 16 -17.70 13.16 23.74
C ALA A 16 -17.99 14.11 22.57
N CYS A 17 -19.08 13.94 21.84
CA CYS A 17 -19.60 14.96 20.93
C CYS A 17 -20.35 16.02 21.72
N GLY A 18 -19.63 16.77 22.54
CA GLY A 18 -20.09 18.05 23.04
C GLY A 18 -20.14 19.07 21.91
N GLN A 19 -21.10 19.97 21.97
CA GLN A 19 -21.47 21.02 20.99
C GLN A 19 -20.31 21.89 20.44
N GLY A 20 -19.06 21.74 20.92
CA GLY A 20 -17.89 22.45 20.45
C GLY A 20 -17.28 21.93 19.12
N GLY A 21 -17.52 20.66 18.76
CA GLY A 21 -16.99 20.08 17.53
C GLY A 21 -17.64 20.65 16.27
N ASP A 22 -18.92 20.92 16.32
CA ASP A 22 -19.66 21.49 15.20
C ASP A 22 -19.29 22.94 14.92
N LEU A 23 -18.97 23.72 15.97
CA LEU A 23 -18.52 25.10 15.83
C LEU A 23 -17.12 25.19 15.21
N LEU A 24 -16.21 24.30 15.57
CA LEU A 24 -14.87 24.23 14.95
C LEU A 24 -14.97 23.79 13.47
N ILE A 25 -15.81 22.83 13.15
CA ILE A 25 -16.06 22.43 11.77
C ILE A 25 -16.73 23.55 10.97
N GLN A 26 -17.65 24.31 11.56
CA GLN A 26 -18.26 25.46 10.91
C GLN A 26 -17.28 26.63 10.73
N GLN A 27 -16.41 26.88 11.69
CA GLN A 27 -15.52 28.04 11.66
C GLN A 27 -14.26 27.83 10.80
N TYR A 28 -13.69 26.63 10.78
CA TYR A 28 -12.54 26.27 9.94
C TYR A 28 -12.92 25.58 8.64
N GLY A 29 -14.12 25.01 8.56
CA GLY A 29 -14.59 24.29 7.37
C GLY A 29 -15.15 25.18 6.25
N LYS A 30 -15.71 26.34 6.56
CA LYS A 30 -16.41 27.17 5.55
C LYS A 30 -15.50 28.05 4.70
N ALA A 31 -14.48 28.66 5.27
CA ALA A 31 -13.73 29.68 4.54
C ALA A 31 -12.79 29.16 3.45
N ASP A 32 -12.35 27.92 3.55
CA ASP A 32 -11.27 27.37 2.71
C ASP A 32 -11.71 26.20 1.82
N ILE A 33 -12.91 25.68 2.04
CA ILE A 33 -13.43 24.49 1.35
C ILE A 33 -14.14 24.89 0.04
N GLU A 34 -14.66 26.10 -0.07
CA GLU A 34 -15.40 26.55 -1.26
C GLU A 34 -14.53 26.72 -2.50
N ASN A 35 -13.22 26.96 -2.35
CA ASN A 35 -12.32 27.21 -3.49
C ASN A 35 -11.55 25.98 -4.01
N ILE A 36 -11.71 24.81 -3.40
CA ILE A 36 -11.13 23.58 -3.94
C ILE A 36 -12.25 22.85 -4.67
N GLY A 37 -12.38 23.10 -5.97
CA GLY A 37 -13.29 22.33 -6.81
C GLY A 37 -13.11 20.85 -6.54
N LEU A 38 -14.18 20.15 -6.15
CA LEU A 38 -14.15 18.72 -5.91
C LEU A 38 -13.82 18.02 -7.22
N ARG A 39 -12.61 17.51 -7.33
CA ARG A 39 -12.21 16.70 -8.49
C ARG A 39 -12.75 15.30 -8.27
N ARG A 40 -13.80 14.93 -9.00
CA ARG A 40 -14.41 13.61 -8.86
C ARG A 40 -13.46 12.50 -9.26
N TRP A 41 -12.89 12.61 -10.44
CA TRP A 41 -11.96 11.63 -10.96
C TRP A 41 -10.52 12.14 -10.90
N ASN A 42 -9.61 11.32 -10.41
CA ASN A 42 -8.18 11.57 -10.47
C ASN A 42 -7.50 10.29 -10.97
N TYR A 43 -6.52 10.47 -11.84
CA TYR A 43 -5.69 9.41 -12.39
C TYR A 43 -4.26 9.70 -11.98
N ASP A 44 -3.63 8.75 -11.31
CA ASP A 44 -2.28 8.90 -10.79
C ASP A 44 -1.38 7.81 -11.33
N ALA A 45 -0.13 8.17 -11.63
CA ALA A 45 0.98 7.22 -11.77
C ALA A 45 1.80 7.26 -10.48
N HIS A 46 2.40 6.13 -10.08
CA HIS A 46 3.20 6.08 -8.87
C HIS A 46 4.42 5.18 -9.01
N LEU A 47 5.46 5.56 -8.30
CA LEU A 47 6.67 4.79 -8.09
C LEU A 47 6.86 4.60 -6.59
N LEU A 48 7.05 3.34 -6.16
CA LEU A 48 7.21 2.98 -4.75
C LEU A 48 8.51 2.19 -4.58
N PHE A 49 9.28 2.53 -3.56
CA PHE A 49 10.37 1.70 -3.05
C PHE A 49 9.82 0.88 -1.90
N ASN A 50 10.00 -0.41 -1.96
CA ASN A 50 9.43 -1.32 -0.99
C ASN A 50 10.50 -2.16 -0.29
N ARG A 51 10.20 -2.55 0.94
CA ARG A 51 10.94 -3.57 1.66
C ARG A 51 9.95 -4.46 2.38
N PHE A 52 9.83 -5.69 1.90
CA PHE A 52 8.99 -6.71 2.49
C PHE A 52 9.83 -7.66 3.34
N ASN A 53 9.34 -7.97 4.52
CA ASN A 53 9.86 -9.04 5.35
C ASN A 53 8.88 -10.21 5.27
N THR A 54 9.40 -11.41 5.35
CA THR A 54 8.57 -12.62 5.45
C THR A 54 8.27 -12.90 6.92
N SER A 55 7.34 -13.81 7.19
CA SER A 55 7.08 -14.28 8.54
C SER A 55 8.16 -15.25 9.05
N ASP A 56 9.04 -15.71 8.19
CA ASP A 56 10.15 -16.57 8.53
C ASP A 56 11.30 -15.75 9.14
N ARG A 57 11.87 -16.27 10.25
CA ARG A 57 12.97 -15.62 10.97
C ARG A 57 14.31 -15.73 10.22
N GLU A 58 14.45 -16.70 9.34
CA GLU A 58 15.67 -16.94 8.58
C GLU A 58 15.79 -16.08 7.33
N THR A 59 14.81 -15.24 7.06
CA THR A 59 14.81 -14.36 5.88
C THR A 59 14.95 -12.89 6.24
N LYS A 60 15.57 -12.15 5.35
CA LYS A 60 15.74 -10.70 5.45
C LYS A 60 15.24 -10.00 4.20
N GLY A 61 14.26 -9.13 4.36
CA GLY A 61 13.75 -8.33 3.26
C GLY A 61 14.81 -7.44 2.64
N LYS A 62 14.85 -7.43 1.32
CA LYS A 62 15.71 -6.56 0.50
C LYS A 62 14.87 -5.45 -0.14
N LEU A 63 15.55 -4.43 -0.62
CA LEU A 63 14.89 -3.34 -1.33
C LEU A 63 14.31 -3.85 -2.64
N GLY A 64 13.05 -3.54 -2.88
CA GLY A 64 12.34 -3.75 -4.12
C GLY A 64 11.77 -2.43 -4.66
N MET A 65 11.24 -2.49 -5.85
CA MET A 65 10.62 -1.35 -6.53
C MET A 65 9.26 -1.76 -7.07
N SER A 66 8.33 -0.82 -7.06
CA SER A 66 6.99 -1.03 -7.58
C SER A 66 6.58 0.18 -8.41
N VAL A 67 5.90 -0.07 -9.51
CA VAL A 67 5.37 0.97 -10.40
C VAL A 67 3.93 0.65 -10.72
N GLY A 68 3.11 1.69 -10.83
CA GLY A 68 1.71 1.46 -11.15
C GLY A 68 0.94 2.72 -11.47
N THR A 69 -0.32 2.50 -11.75
CA THR A 69 -1.31 3.54 -11.99
C THR A 69 -2.53 3.31 -11.12
N SER A 70 -3.23 4.37 -10.82
CA SER A 70 -4.46 4.28 -10.03
C SER A 70 -5.48 5.29 -10.48
N VAL A 71 -6.72 4.92 -10.29
CA VAL A 71 -7.89 5.76 -10.48
C VAL A 71 -8.55 5.97 -9.13
N GLN A 72 -8.95 7.20 -8.87
CA GLN A 72 -9.62 7.60 -7.65
C GLN A 72 -10.92 8.29 -8.00
N TYR A 73 -11.96 7.94 -7.26
CA TYR A 73 -13.26 8.61 -7.32
C TYR A 73 -13.61 9.22 -5.97
N ASN A 74 -13.84 10.52 -5.92
CA ASN A 74 -14.23 11.25 -4.72
C ASN A 74 -15.75 11.43 -4.67
N PHE A 75 -16.40 10.82 -3.71
CA PHE A 75 -17.85 10.97 -3.48
C PHE A 75 -18.17 12.33 -2.86
N LYS A 76 -17.32 12.71 -1.89
CA LYS A 76 -17.42 13.97 -1.14
C LYS A 76 -16.02 14.57 -0.99
N LYS A 77 -15.94 15.79 -0.47
CA LYS A 77 -14.67 16.46 -0.17
C LYS A 77 -13.77 15.69 0.77
N SER A 78 -14.37 14.88 1.66
CA SER A 78 -13.67 14.14 2.72
C SER A 78 -13.50 12.65 2.45
N TYR A 79 -14.14 12.08 1.42
CA TYR A 79 -14.15 10.64 1.16
C TYR A 79 -13.98 10.33 -0.32
N GLY A 80 -13.22 9.28 -0.59
CA GLY A 80 -13.06 8.73 -1.93
C GLY A 80 -12.78 7.24 -1.89
N LEU A 81 -12.86 6.62 -3.06
CA LEU A 81 -12.35 5.28 -3.31
C LEU A 81 -11.17 5.37 -4.28
N ARG A 82 -10.25 4.46 -4.15
CA ARG A 82 -9.13 4.29 -5.07
C ARG A 82 -8.98 2.83 -5.43
N SER A 83 -8.73 2.60 -6.71
CA SER A 83 -8.28 1.31 -7.24
C SER A 83 -7.17 1.54 -8.26
N GLY A 84 -6.58 0.46 -8.76
CA GLY A 84 -5.53 0.58 -9.76
C GLY A 84 -4.81 -0.73 -9.99
N VAL A 85 -3.67 -0.63 -10.65
CA VAL A 85 -2.76 -1.75 -10.87
C VAL A 85 -1.34 -1.33 -10.52
N THR A 86 -0.64 -2.20 -9.82
CA THR A 86 0.76 -1.97 -9.41
C THR A 86 1.57 -3.24 -9.65
N LEU A 87 2.66 -3.10 -10.37
CA LEU A 87 3.65 -4.16 -10.52
C LEU A 87 4.63 -4.07 -9.34
N HIS A 88 4.65 -5.07 -8.49
CA HIS A 88 5.53 -5.17 -7.34
C HIS A 88 6.65 -6.16 -7.58
N ARG A 89 7.89 -5.74 -7.25
CA ARG A 89 9.00 -6.67 -7.08
C ARG A 89 9.29 -6.80 -5.58
N VAL A 90 9.17 -8.01 -5.06
CA VAL A 90 9.49 -8.36 -3.66
C VAL A 90 10.78 -9.15 -3.68
N ASN A 91 11.80 -8.65 -2.97
CA ASN A 91 13.10 -9.29 -2.86
C ASN A 91 13.37 -9.64 -1.40
N TYR A 92 13.85 -10.84 -1.14
CA TYR A 92 14.34 -11.23 0.19
C TYR A 92 15.52 -12.21 0.03
N ALA A 93 16.32 -12.31 1.07
CA ALA A 93 17.46 -13.21 1.13
C ALA A 93 17.34 -14.11 2.35
N TYR A 94 17.85 -15.32 2.24
CA TYR A 94 17.99 -16.24 3.36
C TYR A 94 19.21 -15.85 4.19
N ASN A 95 19.08 -15.94 5.51
CA ASN A 95 20.14 -15.57 6.46
C ASN A 95 20.74 -16.83 7.11
N LEU A 96 20.96 -17.87 6.31
CA LEU A 96 21.63 -19.09 6.75
C LEU A 96 23.15 -18.88 6.68
N ALA A 97 23.89 -19.39 7.66
CA ALA A 97 25.32 -19.14 7.81
C ALA A 97 26.20 -19.54 6.61
N ALA A 98 25.70 -20.37 5.71
CA ALA A 98 26.37 -20.82 4.49
C ALA A 98 25.62 -20.44 3.20
N ASP A 99 24.44 -19.87 3.29
CA ASP A 99 23.56 -19.66 2.15
C ASP A 99 23.12 -18.18 2.06
N ASN A 100 23.61 -17.49 1.03
CA ASN A 100 23.23 -16.14 0.67
C ASN A 100 22.23 -16.11 -0.50
N SER A 101 21.45 -17.18 -0.66
CA SER A 101 20.46 -17.27 -1.72
C SER A 101 19.41 -16.14 -1.58
N LYS A 102 18.91 -15.69 -2.71
CA LYS A 102 17.94 -14.60 -2.79
C LYS A 102 16.74 -15.04 -3.60
N ASP A 103 15.58 -14.67 -3.16
CA ASP A 103 14.36 -14.87 -3.90
C ASP A 103 13.79 -13.54 -4.40
N GLN A 104 13.27 -13.60 -5.59
CA GLN A 104 12.60 -12.50 -6.24
C GLN A 104 11.22 -12.93 -6.70
N LEU A 105 10.21 -12.26 -6.17
CA LEU A 105 8.82 -12.45 -6.59
C LEU A 105 8.32 -11.21 -7.29
N VAL A 106 7.56 -11.40 -8.36
CA VAL A 106 6.91 -10.31 -9.09
C VAL A 106 5.42 -10.53 -9.03
N PHE A 107 4.71 -9.53 -8.52
CA PHE A 107 3.25 -9.54 -8.39
C PHE A 107 2.62 -8.41 -9.20
N LEU A 108 1.47 -8.70 -9.81
CA LEU A 108 0.52 -7.69 -10.24
C LEU A 108 -0.52 -7.50 -9.14
N SER A 109 -0.54 -6.34 -8.53
CA SER A 109 -1.40 -6.03 -7.39
C SER A 109 -2.55 -5.13 -7.80
N VAL A 110 -3.75 -5.50 -7.38
CA VAL A 110 -4.98 -4.72 -7.60
C VAL A 110 -5.52 -4.30 -6.23
N PRO A 111 -5.26 -3.06 -5.80
CA PRO A 111 -5.80 -2.53 -4.56
C PRO A 111 -7.24 -2.04 -4.73
N LEU A 112 -8.02 -2.11 -3.65
CA LEU A 112 -9.27 -1.40 -3.48
C LEU A 112 -9.27 -0.76 -2.10
N SER A 113 -9.29 0.57 -2.04
CA SER A 113 -9.10 1.30 -0.80
C SER A 113 -10.04 2.48 -0.66
N GLY A 114 -10.46 2.72 0.58
CA GLY A 114 -11.14 3.94 1.00
C GLY A 114 -10.11 5.01 1.33
N ARG A 115 -10.38 6.24 0.93
CA ARG A 115 -9.55 7.43 1.20
C ARG A 115 -10.30 8.44 2.03
N LEU A 116 -9.62 8.95 3.06
CA LEU A 116 -10.08 10.00 3.95
C LEU A 116 -9.18 11.22 3.82
N TYR A 117 -9.77 12.40 3.78
CA TYR A 117 -9.09 13.68 3.67
C TYR A 117 -9.30 14.50 4.95
N PRO A 118 -8.56 14.20 6.04
CA PRO A 118 -8.73 14.92 7.30
C PRO A 118 -8.33 16.39 7.19
N VAL A 119 -7.32 16.68 6.38
CA VAL A 119 -6.86 18.04 6.07
C VAL A 119 -6.43 18.14 4.60
N LYS A 120 -6.31 19.36 4.06
CA LYS A 120 -6.02 19.63 2.63
C LYS A 120 -4.82 18.89 2.04
N LYS A 121 -3.80 18.63 2.85
CA LYS A 121 -2.53 18.05 2.37
C LYS A 121 -2.33 16.60 2.76
N VAL A 122 -3.17 16.05 3.63
CA VAL A 122 -3.00 14.69 4.15
C VAL A 122 -4.16 13.82 3.70
N VAL A 123 -3.84 12.65 3.20
CA VAL A 123 -4.82 11.62 2.85
C VAL A 123 -4.46 10.35 3.61
N ILE A 124 -5.42 9.77 4.27
CA ILE A 124 -5.31 8.46 4.91
C ILE A 124 -6.04 7.46 4.01
N GLU A 125 -5.40 6.33 3.78
CA GLU A 125 -5.95 5.28 2.92
C GLU A 125 -5.93 3.95 3.66
N LEU A 126 -7.04 3.22 3.60
CA LEU A 126 -7.20 1.88 4.14
C LEU A 126 -7.90 1.01 3.11
N GLY A 127 -7.41 -0.20 2.92
CA GLY A 127 -8.00 -1.07 1.90
C GLY A 127 -7.46 -2.49 1.92
N ILE A 128 -7.90 -3.19 0.91
CA ILE A 128 -7.52 -4.56 0.60
C ILE A 128 -6.73 -4.57 -0.70
N VAL A 129 -5.93 -5.59 -0.89
CA VAL A 129 -5.16 -5.79 -2.13
C VAL A 129 -5.17 -7.26 -2.50
N TYR A 130 -5.41 -7.54 -3.76
CA TYR A 130 -5.20 -8.84 -4.35
C TYR A 130 -3.94 -8.82 -5.19
N ASN A 131 -3.06 -9.81 -5.01
CA ASN A 131 -1.76 -9.90 -5.65
C ASN A 131 -1.72 -11.17 -6.51
N PHE A 132 -1.70 -10.99 -7.82
CA PHE A 132 -1.48 -12.06 -8.79
C PHE A 132 0.03 -12.30 -8.91
N LEU A 133 0.47 -13.52 -8.70
CA LEU A 133 1.86 -13.90 -8.90
C LEU A 133 2.17 -14.02 -10.39
N LEU A 134 3.10 -13.23 -10.89
CA LEU A 134 3.55 -13.29 -12.27
C LEU A 134 4.82 -14.12 -12.45
N SER A 135 5.73 -14.06 -11.47
CA SER A 135 7.03 -14.74 -11.56
C SER A 135 7.60 -14.96 -10.17
N ALA A 136 8.25 -16.10 -9.99
CA ALA A 136 9.04 -16.45 -8.81
C ALA A 136 10.38 -17.01 -9.28
N LYS A 137 11.48 -16.40 -8.83
CA LYS A 137 12.84 -16.80 -9.17
C LYS A 137 13.68 -16.88 -7.90
N GLY A 138 14.52 -17.90 -7.82
CA GLY A 138 15.57 -18.04 -6.82
C GLY A 138 16.93 -17.79 -7.45
N ASP A 139 17.76 -16.96 -6.83
CA ASP A 139 19.17 -16.82 -7.19
C ASP A 139 19.98 -17.69 -6.22
N PRO A 140 20.76 -18.66 -6.72
CA PRO A 140 21.62 -19.48 -5.88
C PRO A 140 22.69 -18.63 -5.18
N PRO A 141 23.38 -19.19 -4.16
CA PRO A 141 24.50 -18.51 -3.51
C PRO A 141 25.59 -18.13 -4.54
N ALA A 142 26.24 -16.99 -4.31
CA ALA A 142 27.25 -16.44 -5.22
C ALA A 142 28.45 -17.35 -5.54
N ASN A 143 28.56 -18.48 -4.84
CA ASN A 143 29.64 -19.47 -5.03
C ASN A 143 29.32 -20.52 -6.08
N LEU A 144 28.08 -20.56 -6.56
CA LEU A 144 27.65 -21.45 -7.64
C LEU A 144 27.40 -20.58 -8.86
N GLU A 145 28.06 -20.87 -9.98
CA GLU A 145 27.88 -20.20 -11.26
C GLU A 145 26.52 -20.51 -11.93
N ASP A 146 25.54 -20.93 -11.15
CA ASP A 146 24.25 -21.31 -11.66
C ASP A 146 23.38 -20.07 -11.93
N GLU A 147 22.78 -20.07 -13.11
CA GLU A 147 21.79 -19.07 -13.50
C GLU A 147 20.58 -19.08 -12.56
N SER A 148 19.92 -17.93 -12.40
CA SER A 148 18.69 -17.81 -11.63
C SER A 148 17.65 -18.84 -12.07
N VAL A 149 17.19 -19.65 -11.12
CA VAL A 149 16.25 -20.74 -11.39
C VAL A 149 14.81 -20.25 -11.14
N SER A 150 13.94 -20.50 -12.12
CA SER A 150 12.52 -20.25 -11.93
C SER A 150 11.90 -21.33 -11.07
N TYR A 151 11.12 -20.93 -10.06
CA TYR A 151 10.37 -21.88 -9.24
C TYR A 151 9.28 -22.59 -10.06
N PRO A 152 9.03 -23.88 -9.81
CA PRO A 152 7.92 -24.59 -10.42
C PRO A 152 6.59 -23.90 -10.13
N SER A 153 5.64 -24.03 -11.06
CA SER A 153 4.28 -23.52 -10.87
C SER A 153 3.64 -24.15 -9.63
N GLY A 154 2.99 -23.33 -8.81
CA GLY A 154 2.35 -23.78 -7.57
C GLY A 154 3.25 -23.74 -6.32
N THR A 155 4.54 -23.38 -6.44
CA THR A 155 5.41 -23.13 -5.28
C THR A 155 4.92 -21.90 -4.50
N PHE A 156 4.66 -20.84 -5.21
CA PHE A 156 4.03 -19.61 -4.68
C PHE A 156 2.67 -19.46 -5.31
N ASN A 157 1.75 -18.83 -4.58
CA ASN A 157 0.39 -18.62 -5.04
C ASN A 157 0.02 -17.14 -5.00
N ASP A 158 -1.08 -16.80 -5.62
CA ASP A 158 -1.72 -15.52 -5.46
C ASP A 158 -2.02 -15.25 -3.99
N SER A 159 -2.03 -13.99 -3.60
CA SER A 159 -2.25 -13.63 -2.21
C SER A 159 -3.24 -12.49 -2.05
N PHE A 160 -3.97 -12.54 -0.94
CA PHE A 160 -4.83 -11.47 -0.49
C PHE A 160 -4.17 -10.75 0.68
N GLY A 161 -4.31 -9.43 0.71
CA GLY A 161 -3.69 -8.62 1.74
C GLY A 161 -4.49 -7.40 2.14
N MET A 162 -3.94 -6.67 3.08
CA MET A 162 -4.44 -5.37 3.54
C MET A 162 -3.39 -4.31 3.32
N LEU A 163 -3.82 -3.09 3.07
CA LEU A 163 -2.95 -1.94 2.96
C LEU A 163 -3.47 -0.79 3.83
N SER A 164 -2.54 -0.05 4.38
CA SER A 164 -2.79 1.23 5.00
C SER A 164 -1.74 2.22 4.51
N SER A 165 -2.13 3.44 4.22
CA SER A 165 -1.16 4.45 3.80
C SER A 165 -1.53 5.86 4.23
N VAL A 166 -0.51 6.69 4.32
CA VAL A 166 -0.63 8.13 4.50
C VAL A 166 0.05 8.79 3.31
N HIS A 167 -0.67 9.70 2.66
CA HIS A 167 -0.14 10.50 1.57
C HIS A 167 -0.06 11.95 2.00
N TYR A 168 1.03 12.60 1.64
CA TYR A 168 1.23 14.03 1.84
C TYR A 168 1.36 14.73 0.50
N LYS A 169 0.50 15.69 0.25
CA LYS A 169 0.49 16.49 -1.00
C LYS A 169 1.58 17.55 -0.93
N VAL A 170 2.66 17.34 -1.67
CA VAL A 170 3.82 18.25 -1.75
C VAL A 170 3.51 19.45 -2.66
N ARG A 171 2.99 19.16 -3.85
CA ARG A 171 2.57 20.16 -4.86
C ARG A 171 1.21 19.75 -5.45
N SER A 172 0.67 20.62 -6.34
CA SER A 172 -0.63 20.38 -6.98
C SER A 172 -0.76 19.00 -7.64
N ARG A 173 0.32 18.48 -8.22
CA ARG A 173 0.34 17.19 -8.93
C ARG A 173 1.21 16.13 -8.26
N PHE A 174 2.01 16.48 -7.24
CA PHE A 174 2.93 15.56 -6.59
C PHE A 174 2.51 15.28 -5.16
N SER A 175 2.50 14.02 -4.78
CA SER A 175 2.36 13.58 -3.40
C SER A 175 3.38 12.51 -3.06
N ALA A 176 3.84 12.54 -1.82
CA ALA A 176 4.64 11.47 -1.21
C ALA A 176 3.72 10.56 -0.41
N SER A 177 4.06 9.29 -0.31
CA SER A 177 3.30 8.33 0.50
C SER A 177 4.20 7.43 1.33
N LEU A 178 3.69 7.08 2.49
CA LEU A 178 4.18 5.98 3.31
C LEU A 178 3.04 4.96 3.39
N GLN A 179 3.30 3.76 2.92
CA GLN A 179 2.32 2.67 2.90
C GLN A 179 2.86 1.47 3.66
N TYR A 180 2.01 0.84 4.45
CA TYR A 180 2.23 -0.48 5.01
C TYR A 180 1.30 -1.48 4.33
N GLN A 181 1.86 -2.59 3.91
CA GLN A 181 1.10 -3.67 3.27
C GLN A 181 1.39 -4.98 3.98
N PHE A 182 0.32 -5.70 4.27
CA PHE A 182 0.37 -7.06 4.76
C PHE A 182 -0.25 -7.98 3.72
N GLN A 183 0.45 -9.07 3.38
CA GLN A 183 -0.03 -10.10 2.47
C GLN A 183 -0.16 -11.41 3.23
N LYS A 184 -1.29 -12.05 3.06
CA LYS A 184 -1.54 -13.38 3.62
C LYS A 184 -0.61 -14.42 2.97
N LYS A 185 -0.55 -15.59 3.55
CA LYS A 185 0.21 -16.74 3.06
C LYS A 185 0.06 -16.96 1.56
N ASN A 186 1.18 -16.99 0.85
CA ASN A 186 1.23 -17.22 -0.58
C ASN A 186 2.11 -18.40 -1.00
N THR A 187 2.60 -19.18 -0.04
CA THR A 187 3.35 -20.40 -0.29
C THR A 187 2.45 -21.64 -0.29
N ASN A 188 2.88 -22.68 -0.98
CA ASN A 188 2.21 -23.97 -0.93
C ASN A 188 2.19 -24.50 0.52
N PRO A 189 1.06 -25.00 1.05
CA PRO A 189 0.97 -25.52 2.41
C PRO A 189 1.89 -26.70 2.70
N LEU A 190 2.38 -27.39 1.69
CA LEU A 190 3.36 -28.48 1.84
C LEU A 190 4.80 -27.97 2.05
N GLN A 191 5.07 -26.72 1.74
CA GLN A 191 6.36 -26.07 2.01
C GLN A 191 6.31 -25.37 3.35
N ARG A 192 7.28 -25.68 4.22
CA ARG A 192 7.40 -25.09 5.57
C ARG A 192 7.78 -23.61 5.56
N GLU A 193 8.20 -23.11 4.42
CA GLU A 193 8.82 -21.81 4.29
C GLU A 193 7.80 -20.73 3.92
N THR A 194 8.10 -19.53 4.29
CA THR A 194 7.42 -18.26 4.00
C THR A 194 5.91 -18.29 3.91
N SER A 195 5.30 -17.84 4.94
CA SER A 195 3.85 -17.85 5.02
C SER A 195 3.19 -16.52 4.71
N ALA A 196 3.78 -15.41 5.07
CA ALA A 196 3.20 -14.10 4.88
C ALA A 196 4.28 -13.04 4.63
N PHE A 197 3.92 -12.02 3.88
CA PHE A 197 4.78 -10.85 3.67
C PHE A 197 4.18 -9.64 4.35
N SER A 198 5.02 -8.86 5.00
CA SER A 198 4.65 -7.53 5.47
C SER A 198 5.74 -6.54 5.09
N GLY A 199 5.37 -5.35 4.66
CA GLY A 199 6.35 -4.40 4.17
C GLY A 199 5.94 -2.96 4.28
N LEU A 200 6.96 -2.12 4.29
CA LEU A 200 6.84 -0.69 4.16
C LEU A 200 7.18 -0.27 2.72
N LEU A 201 6.38 0.65 2.19
CA LEU A 201 6.57 1.21 0.87
C LEU A 201 6.62 2.73 0.98
N LEU A 202 7.67 3.32 0.44
CA LEU A 202 7.81 4.77 0.30
C LEU A 202 7.57 5.12 -1.17
N GLY A 203 6.70 6.09 -1.43
CA GLY A 203 6.30 6.37 -2.78
C GLY A 203 6.16 7.83 -3.16
N ILE A 204 6.27 8.05 -4.45
CA ILE A 204 5.95 9.30 -5.11
C ILE A 204 4.81 9.03 -6.08
N HIS A 205 3.79 9.88 -6.02
CA HIS A 205 2.63 9.82 -6.89
C HIS A 205 2.56 11.09 -7.71
N TYR A 206 2.24 10.93 -8.98
CA TYR A 206 2.03 12.03 -9.91
C TYR A 206 0.61 11.97 -10.47
N THR A 207 -0.16 13.02 -10.28
CA THR A 207 -1.52 13.14 -10.82
C THR A 207 -1.45 13.52 -12.29
N LEU A 208 -1.83 12.58 -13.16
CA LEU A 208 -1.85 12.73 -14.61
C LEU A 208 -3.00 13.60 -15.06
N LEU A 209 -4.20 13.19 -14.68
CA LEU A 209 -5.45 13.84 -15.05
C LEU A 209 -6.33 14.00 -13.81
N SER A 210 -7.11 15.08 -13.80
CA SER A 210 -8.12 15.29 -12.77
C SER A 210 -9.22 16.17 -13.35
N ASP A 211 -10.45 15.67 -13.29
CA ASP A 211 -11.60 16.44 -13.77
C ASP A 211 -11.86 17.62 -12.82
N LYS A 212 -11.93 18.81 -13.40
CA LYS A 212 -12.45 19.98 -12.71
C LYS A 212 -13.97 19.90 -12.78
N ILE A 213 -14.65 19.90 -11.66
CA ILE A 213 -16.09 20.14 -11.67
C ILE A 213 -16.26 21.63 -11.99
N SER A 214 -16.94 21.92 -13.11
CA SER A 214 -17.49 23.25 -13.35
C SER A 214 -18.46 23.55 -12.20
N PRO A 215 -18.35 24.66 -11.49
CA PRO A 215 -19.41 25.09 -10.59
C PRO A 215 -20.63 25.42 -11.46
N ASN A 216 -21.69 24.64 -11.32
CA ASN A 216 -23.03 25.08 -11.73
C ASN A 216 -23.58 25.96 -10.64
#